data_b5db696241ea1b6b95d838d1da7e91e2
#
_entry.id   b5db696241ea1b6b95d838d1da7e91e2
#
_cell.length_a   1.000
_cell.length_b   1.000
_cell.length_c   1.000
_cell.angle_alpha   90.00
_cell.angle_beta   90.00
_cell.angle_gamma   90.00
#
_symmetry.space_group_name_H-M   'P 1'
#
loop_
_entity.id
_entity.type
_entity.pdbx_description
1 polymer ?
#
loop_
_entity_poly.entity_id
_entity_poly.type
_entity_poly.pdbx_seq_one_letter_code
_entity_poly.pdbx_strand_id
1 'polypeptide(L)'
;LGNSPLGVSTEKVKGKRVFMSTTNGTRSLHRVRESKSLYTMALPNRKAIAERLKSDNPQEVWIVGSGWEGSYSLEDSLAAGALASLLMDQLESVQVLNDELMASIALWKTWENDVEGCLRIASHGQRLAGIGNHDDDFACCASLDNLSVIPKQIEMGVLRSN
;
A
#
# COMPACT_ATOMS: atom_id res chain seq x y z
N LEU A 1 16.83 10.77 -4.52
CA LEU A 1 15.37 10.95 -4.57
C LEU A 1 14.83 10.86 -3.15
N GLY A 2 13.91 11.75 -2.78
CA GLY A 2 13.17 11.66 -1.51
C GLY A 2 12.03 10.62 -1.58
N ASN A 3 11.27 10.51 -0.48
CA ASN A 3 10.13 9.57 -0.39
C ASN A 3 8.82 10.12 -1.00
N SER A 4 8.77 11.41 -1.36
CA SER A 4 7.60 11.97 -2.02
C SER A 4 7.33 11.25 -3.35
N PRO A 5 6.10 10.75 -3.59
CA PRO A 5 5.75 10.13 -4.86
C PRO A 5 5.89 11.13 -6.03
N LEU A 6 5.65 12.41 -5.78
CA LEU A 6 5.77 13.49 -6.76
C LEU A 6 7.23 13.78 -7.15
N GLY A 7 8.18 13.38 -6.31
CA GLY A 7 9.61 13.50 -6.59
C GLY A 7 10.14 12.52 -7.64
N VAL A 8 9.34 11.48 -8.00
CA VAL A 8 9.73 10.41 -8.92
C VAL A 8 9.02 10.63 -10.26
N SER A 9 9.67 11.32 -11.19
CA SER A 9 9.13 11.54 -12.54
C SER A 9 9.71 10.57 -13.56
N THR A 10 8.99 10.33 -14.66
CA THR A 10 9.46 9.50 -15.78
C THR A 10 10.83 9.95 -16.30
N GLU A 11 11.07 11.24 -16.39
CA GLU A 11 12.36 11.78 -16.84
C GLU A 11 13.52 11.37 -15.94
N LYS A 12 13.27 11.32 -14.62
CA LYS A 12 14.29 10.97 -13.63
C LYS A 12 14.63 9.48 -13.63
N VAL A 13 13.64 8.60 -13.90
CA VAL A 13 13.79 7.15 -13.67
C VAL A 13 13.72 6.29 -14.93
N LYS A 14 13.25 6.79 -16.06
CA LYS A 14 13.13 6.03 -17.32
C LYS A 14 14.45 5.37 -17.71
N GLY A 15 14.42 4.06 -17.93
CA GLY A 15 15.58 3.26 -18.31
C GLY A 15 16.63 3.06 -17.21
N LYS A 16 16.34 3.47 -15.97
CA LYS A 16 17.26 3.33 -14.84
C LYS A 16 16.82 2.22 -13.89
N ARG A 17 17.80 1.58 -13.27
CA ARG A 17 17.57 0.76 -12.07
C ARG A 17 17.54 1.70 -10.87
N VAL A 18 16.45 1.68 -10.11
CA VAL A 18 16.28 2.49 -8.91
C VAL A 18 16.57 1.62 -7.69
N PHE A 19 17.48 2.06 -6.83
CA PHE A 19 17.72 1.46 -5.53
C PHE A 19 16.94 2.26 -4.49
N MET A 20 16.12 1.56 -3.70
CA MET A 20 15.28 2.17 -2.68
C MET A 20 15.61 1.58 -1.32
N SER A 21 15.73 2.46 -0.33
CA SER A 21 15.85 2.07 1.07
C SER A 21 14.94 2.97 1.91
N THR A 22 14.13 2.36 2.75
CA THR A 22 13.23 3.05 3.68
C THR A 22 13.38 2.44 5.07
N THR A 23 12.99 3.19 6.10
CA THR A 23 13.10 2.72 7.49
C THR A 23 12.23 1.50 7.76
N ASN A 24 10.99 1.48 7.24
CA ASN A 24 9.99 0.46 7.57
C ASN A 24 9.70 -0.47 6.39
N GLY A 25 9.36 0.06 5.22
CA GLY A 25 8.92 -0.73 4.06
C GLY A 25 9.94 -1.76 3.61
N THR A 26 11.23 -1.41 3.52
CA THR A 26 12.27 -2.37 3.13
C THR A 26 12.49 -3.47 4.16
N ARG A 27 12.28 -3.20 5.46
CA ARG A 27 12.32 -4.24 6.51
C ARG A 27 11.17 -5.22 6.36
N SER A 28 9.97 -4.74 6.06
CA SER A 28 8.79 -5.58 5.84
C SER A 28 8.95 -6.44 4.59
N LEU A 29 9.39 -5.87 3.48
CA LEU A 29 9.72 -6.61 2.26
C LEU A 29 10.76 -7.71 2.53
N HIS A 30 11.80 -7.40 3.30
CA HIS A 30 12.83 -8.39 3.66
C HIS A 30 12.26 -9.56 4.48
N ARG A 31 11.27 -9.30 5.36
CA ARG A 31 10.63 -10.37 6.15
C ARG A 31 9.79 -11.33 5.33
N VAL A 32 9.14 -10.81 4.28
CA VAL A 32 8.22 -11.59 3.43
C VAL A 32 8.82 -12.02 2.09
N ARG A 33 10.11 -11.78 1.86
CA ARG A 33 10.78 -11.99 0.57
C ARG A 33 10.76 -13.44 0.06
N GLU A 34 10.54 -14.41 0.96
CA GLU A 34 10.48 -15.84 0.62
C GLU A 34 9.08 -16.34 0.31
N SER A 35 8.07 -15.45 0.32
CA SER A 35 6.71 -15.80 -0.05
C SER A 35 6.64 -16.24 -1.52
N LYS A 36 5.72 -17.14 -1.83
CA LYS A 36 5.51 -17.68 -3.19
C LYS A 36 5.24 -16.59 -4.22
N SER A 37 4.51 -15.57 -3.83
CA SER A 37 4.28 -14.36 -4.63
C SER A 37 4.27 -13.16 -3.70
N LEU A 38 4.96 -12.09 -4.09
CA LEU A 38 5.02 -10.85 -3.35
C LEU A 38 4.69 -9.68 -4.28
N TYR A 39 3.71 -8.91 -3.89
CA TYR A 39 3.27 -7.68 -4.56
C TYR A 39 3.40 -6.50 -3.59
N THR A 40 3.61 -5.30 -4.12
CA THR A 40 3.48 -4.08 -3.33
C THR A 40 2.24 -3.31 -3.77
N MET A 41 1.51 -2.81 -2.79
CA MET A 41 0.25 -2.11 -2.99
C MET A 41 0.30 -0.74 -2.28
N ALA A 42 -0.32 0.23 -2.90
CA ALA A 42 -0.74 1.49 -2.33
C ALA A 42 -2.18 1.78 -2.81
N LEU A 43 -2.85 2.73 -2.19
CA LEU A 43 -4.22 3.08 -2.58
C LEU A 43 -4.36 3.41 -4.09
N PRO A 44 -3.39 4.11 -4.73
CA PRO A 44 -3.44 4.38 -6.16
C PRO A 44 -3.47 3.15 -7.07
N ASN A 45 -2.89 2.01 -6.69
CA ASN A 45 -2.90 0.78 -7.51
C ASN A 45 -3.73 -0.37 -6.89
N ARG A 46 -4.54 -0.07 -5.89
CA ARG A 46 -5.34 -1.06 -5.14
C ARG A 46 -6.18 -1.96 -6.05
N LYS A 47 -6.90 -1.36 -7.01
CA LYS A 47 -7.75 -2.11 -7.96
C LYS A 47 -6.94 -3.05 -8.82
N ALA A 48 -5.81 -2.62 -9.35
CA ALA A 48 -4.93 -3.46 -10.17
C ALA A 48 -4.41 -4.68 -9.38
N ILE A 49 -4.07 -4.49 -8.10
CA ILE A 49 -3.67 -5.58 -7.21
C ILE A 49 -4.85 -6.52 -6.91
N ALA A 50 -6.06 -5.99 -6.66
CA ALA A 50 -7.24 -6.82 -6.43
C ALA A 50 -7.58 -7.68 -7.66
N GLU A 51 -7.57 -7.11 -8.86
CA GLU A 51 -7.79 -7.83 -10.12
C GLU A 51 -6.71 -8.91 -10.35
N ARG A 52 -5.47 -8.61 -10.00
CA ARG A 52 -4.37 -9.58 -10.06
C ARG A 52 -4.58 -10.74 -9.09
N LEU A 53 -4.93 -10.47 -7.85
CA LEU A 53 -5.20 -11.50 -6.84
C LEU A 53 -6.40 -12.35 -7.25
N LYS A 54 -7.45 -11.75 -7.80
CA LYS A 54 -8.60 -12.48 -8.36
C LYS A 54 -8.18 -13.43 -9.48
N SER A 55 -7.33 -12.98 -10.40
CA SER A 55 -6.82 -13.81 -11.50
C SER A 55 -5.89 -14.92 -11.01
N ASP A 56 -5.03 -14.65 -10.04
CA ASP A 56 -4.11 -15.63 -9.46
C ASP A 56 -4.83 -16.67 -8.58
N ASN A 57 -6.00 -16.33 -8.06
CA ASN A 57 -6.86 -17.14 -7.19
C ASN A 57 -6.08 -17.89 -6.08
N PRO A 58 -5.31 -17.21 -5.26
CA PRO A 58 -4.55 -17.83 -4.19
C PRO A 58 -5.47 -18.36 -3.10
N GLN A 59 -5.06 -19.45 -2.42
CA GLN A 59 -5.79 -19.97 -1.26
C GLN A 59 -5.74 -19.03 -0.07
N GLU A 60 -4.67 -18.27 0.07
CA GLU A 60 -4.41 -17.37 1.19
C GLU A 60 -3.70 -16.10 0.74
N VAL A 61 -4.09 -14.96 1.30
CA VAL A 61 -3.47 -13.66 1.08
C VAL A 61 -3.12 -13.05 2.42
N TRP A 62 -1.84 -12.70 2.57
CA TRP A 62 -1.35 -11.92 3.71
C TRP A 62 -1.18 -10.47 3.28
N ILE A 63 -1.85 -9.57 3.99
CA ILE A 63 -1.67 -8.13 3.81
C ILE A 63 -0.77 -7.65 4.95
N VAL A 64 0.43 -7.20 4.61
CA VAL A 64 1.46 -6.86 5.59
C VAL A 64 1.69 -5.35 5.59
N GLY A 65 1.26 -4.69 6.64
CA GLY A 65 1.61 -3.30 6.92
C GLY A 65 3.06 -3.17 7.37
N SER A 66 3.69 -2.06 7.03
CA SER A 66 5.09 -1.80 7.42
C SER A 66 5.21 -1.24 8.83
N GLY A 67 4.14 -0.63 9.32
CA GLY A 67 4.15 0.10 10.58
C GLY A 67 5.04 1.35 10.52
N TRP A 68 5.14 2.06 11.62
CA TRP A 68 6.05 3.18 11.77
C TRP A 68 6.91 3.01 13.03
N GLU A 69 8.22 2.84 12.83
CA GLU A 69 9.22 2.63 13.89
C GLU A 69 8.85 1.50 14.88
N GLY A 70 8.21 0.43 14.35
CA GLY A 70 7.77 -0.72 15.14
C GLY A 70 6.40 -0.56 15.79
N SER A 71 5.75 0.59 15.60
CA SER A 71 4.40 0.86 16.10
C SER A 71 3.34 0.70 15.01
N TYR A 72 2.08 0.76 15.42
CA TYR A 72 0.92 0.74 14.53
C TYR A 72 0.93 1.94 13.57
N SER A 73 0.53 1.70 12.32
CA SER A 73 0.36 2.72 11.30
C SER A 73 -1.11 2.72 10.85
N LEU A 74 -1.77 3.86 11.03
CA LEU A 74 -3.18 4.03 10.65
C LEU A 74 -3.35 3.94 9.14
N GLU A 75 -2.44 4.55 8.38
CA GLU A 75 -2.45 4.56 6.91
C GLU A 75 -2.25 3.17 6.31
N ASP A 76 -1.39 2.32 6.92
CA ASP A 76 -1.20 0.94 6.48
C ASP A 76 -2.48 0.11 6.70
N SER A 77 -3.12 0.29 7.87
CA SER A 77 -4.38 -0.39 8.19
C SER A 77 -5.52 0.09 7.30
N LEU A 78 -5.58 1.38 6.99
CA LEU A 78 -6.55 1.92 6.04
C LEU A 78 -6.39 1.27 4.66
N ALA A 79 -5.15 1.18 4.17
CA ALA A 79 -4.86 0.56 2.88
C ALA A 79 -5.18 -0.95 2.88
N ALA A 80 -4.89 -1.65 3.98
CA ALA A 80 -5.25 -3.06 4.15
C ALA A 80 -6.76 -3.27 4.11
N GLY A 81 -7.52 -2.46 4.85
CA GLY A 81 -8.97 -2.49 4.84
C GLY A 81 -9.58 -2.17 3.48
N ALA A 82 -8.98 -1.21 2.77
CA ALA A 82 -9.38 -0.83 1.42
C ALA A 82 -9.26 -2.00 0.43
N LEU A 83 -8.13 -2.72 0.46
CA LEU A 83 -7.93 -3.90 -0.40
C LEU A 83 -8.88 -5.03 -0.01
N ALA A 84 -8.97 -5.35 1.29
CA ALA A 84 -9.83 -6.43 1.77
C ALA A 84 -11.30 -6.19 1.41
N SER A 85 -11.82 -4.98 1.62
CA SER A 85 -13.20 -4.63 1.23
C SER A 85 -13.43 -4.83 -0.26
N LEU A 86 -12.50 -4.39 -1.11
CA LEU A 86 -12.62 -4.56 -2.56
C LEU A 86 -12.60 -6.05 -2.98
N LEU A 87 -11.78 -6.87 -2.33
CA LEU A 87 -11.75 -8.31 -2.60
C LEU A 87 -13.04 -8.99 -2.15
N MET A 88 -13.59 -8.63 -0.99
CA MET A 88 -14.87 -9.15 -0.50
C MET A 88 -16.04 -8.77 -1.40
N ASP A 89 -16.05 -7.56 -1.95
CA ASP A 89 -17.08 -7.11 -2.88
C ASP A 89 -17.03 -7.85 -4.25
N GLN A 90 -15.85 -8.35 -4.62
CA GLN A 90 -15.62 -8.98 -5.93
C GLN A 90 -15.63 -10.51 -5.91
N LEU A 91 -15.48 -11.13 -4.74
CA LEU A 91 -15.31 -12.56 -4.58
C LEU A 91 -16.25 -13.09 -3.47
N GLU A 92 -17.15 -14.00 -3.81
CA GLU A 92 -18.15 -14.56 -2.87
C GLU A 92 -17.55 -15.42 -1.75
N SER A 93 -16.30 -15.90 -1.90
CA SER A 93 -15.69 -16.88 -0.99
C SER A 93 -14.55 -16.34 -0.12
N VAL A 94 -14.37 -15.00 -0.06
CA VAL A 94 -13.33 -14.40 0.77
C VAL A 94 -13.72 -14.47 2.25
N GLN A 95 -12.83 -15.01 3.08
CA GLN A 95 -12.96 -15.04 4.52
C GLN A 95 -11.89 -14.19 5.19
N VAL A 96 -12.28 -13.40 6.17
CA VAL A 96 -11.37 -12.64 7.04
C VAL A 96 -10.98 -13.55 8.19
N LEU A 97 -9.67 -13.75 8.41
CA LEU A 97 -9.18 -14.76 9.34
C LEU A 97 -8.65 -14.17 10.66
N ASN A 98 -8.59 -12.85 10.81
CA ASN A 98 -8.09 -12.23 12.03
C ASN A 98 -8.77 -10.89 12.35
N ASP A 99 -8.69 -10.48 13.61
CA ASP A 99 -9.33 -9.26 14.13
C ASP A 99 -8.69 -7.99 13.58
N GLU A 100 -7.38 -8.01 13.29
CA GLU A 100 -6.65 -6.85 12.75
C GLU A 100 -7.19 -6.47 11.37
N LEU A 101 -7.49 -7.46 10.53
CA LEU A 101 -8.09 -7.19 9.23
C LEU A 101 -9.54 -6.75 9.36
N MET A 102 -10.31 -7.31 10.29
CA MET A 102 -11.67 -6.84 10.58
C MET A 102 -11.66 -5.36 11.04
N ALA A 103 -10.75 -5.01 11.93
CA ALA A 103 -10.59 -3.62 12.37
C ALA A 103 -10.16 -2.69 11.21
N SER A 104 -9.29 -3.17 10.34
CA SER A 104 -8.86 -2.44 9.13
C SER A 104 -10.01 -2.20 8.15
N ILE A 105 -10.89 -3.18 7.96
CA ILE A 105 -12.11 -3.03 7.14
C ILE A 105 -13.05 -2.00 7.76
N ALA A 106 -13.27 -2.03 9.07
CA ALA A 106 -14.09 -1.04 9.77
C ALA A 106 -13.50 0.37 9.64
N LEU A 107 -12.17 0.50 9.77
CA LEU A 107 -11.46 1.76 9.54
C LEU A 107 -11.69 2.26 8.11
N TRP A 108 -11.52 1.40 7.11
CA TRP A 108 -11.78 1.75 5.71
C TRP A 108 -13.20 2.26 5.51
N LYS A 109 -14.22 1.54 6.00
CA LYS A 109 -15.63 1.93 5.89
C LYS A 109 -15.93 3.28 6.53
N THR A 110 -15.20 3.66 7.55
CA THR A 110 -15.33 4.97 8.20
C THR A 110 -14.76 6.09 7.34
N TRP A 111 -13.68 5.84 6.62
CA TRP A 111 -12.88 6.85 5.94
C TRP A 111 -12.89 6.77 4.42
N GLU A 112 -13.60 5.81 3.80
CA GLU A 112 -13.59 5.61 2.35
C GLU A 112 -14.04 6.83 1.53
N ASN A 113 -14.82 7.73 2.14
CA ASN A 113 -15.28 8.99 1.54
C ASN A 113 -14.37 10.19 1.86
N ASP A 114 -13.40 10.05 2.77
CA ASP A 114 -12.42 11.08 3.13
C ASP A 114 -11.06 10.46 3.45
N VAL A 115 -10.50 9.80 2.46
CA VAL A 115 -9.19 9.12 2.59
C VAL A 115 -8.08 10.09 2.96
N GLU A 116 -8.05 11.26 2.32
CA GLU A 116 -7.05 12.28 2.60
C GLU A 116 -7.13 12.78 4.05
N GLY A 117 -8.35 13.00 4.56
CA GLY A 117 -8.57 13.36 5.97
C GLY A 117 -8.00 12.32 6.91
N CYS A 118 -8.20 11.02 6.64
CA CYS A 118 -7.60 9.94 7.43
C CYS A 118 -6.06 9.99 7.39
N LEU A 119 -5.46 10.16 6.21
CA LEU A 119 -4.00 10.24 6.10
C LEU A 119 -3.43 11.44 6.87
N ARG A 120 -4.14 12.57 6.88
CA ARG A 120 -3.70 13.79 7.60
C ARG A 120 -3.77 13.64 9.12
N ILE A 121 -4.78 12.94 9.66
CA ILE A 121 -4.88 12.72 11.11
C ILE A 121 -3.98 11.60 11.64
N ALA A 122 -3.48 10.72 10.77
CA ALA A 122 -2.52 9.70 11.17
C ALA A 122 -1.26 10.34 11.80
N SER A 123 -0.65 9.66 12.78
CA SER A 123 0.52 10.20 13.49
C SER A 123 1.65 10.61 12.54
N HIS A 124 1.90 9.81 11.51
CA HIS A 124 2.89 10.15 10.49
C HIS A 124 2.42 11.32 9.62
N GLY A 125 1.14 11.40 9.28
CA GLY A 125 0.55 12.52 8.56
C GLY A 125 0.69 13.85 9.31
N GLN A 126 0.40 13.86 10.60
CA GLN A 126 0.59 15.04 11.45
C GLN A 126 2.06 15.48 11.51
N ARG A 127 2.99 14.53 11.58
CA ARG A 127 4.42 14.82 11.50
C ARG A 127 4.80 15.46 10.17
N LEU A 128 4.31 14.93 9.04
CA LEU A 128 4.58 15.49 7.69
C LEU A 128 3.99 16.91 7.55
N ALA A 129 2.77 17.13 8.03
CA ALA A 129 2.15 18.46 8.05
C ALA A 129 2.98 19.45 8.87
N GLY A 130 3.56 19.01 9.99
CA GLY A 130 4.44 19.84 10.81
C GLY A 130 5.79 20.20 10.16
N ILE A 131 6.29 19.36 9.25
CA ILE A 131 7.49 19.65 8.45
C ILE A 131 7.18 20.64 7.31
N GLY A 132 5.95 20.58 6.77
CA GLY A 132 5.49 21.39 5.65
C GLY A 132 5.89 20.85 4.27
N ASN A 133 5.28 21.42 3.23
CA ASN A 133 5.53 21.08 1.81
C ASN A 133 5.16 19.65 1.40
N HIS A 134 4.16 19.03 2.08
CA HIS A 134 3.68 17.67 1.78
C HIS A 134 2.18 17.60 1.44
N ASP A 135 1.51 18.73 1.25
CA ASP A 135 0.06 18.75 0.99
C ASP A 135 -0.31 18.00 -0.29
N ASP A 136 0.45 18.20 -1.38
CA ASP A 136 0.24 17.49 -2.64
C ASP A 136 0.53 15.98 -2.53
N ASP A 137 1.42 15.58 -1.62
CA ASP A 137 1.70 14.18 -1.35
C ASP A 137 0.47 13.47 -0.72
N PHE A 138 -0.26 14.14 0.18
CA PHE A 138 -1.50 13.58 0.75
C PHE A 138 -2.54 13.34 -0.33
N ALA A 139 -2.80 14.32 -1.20
CA ALA A 139 -3.75 14.17 -2.30
C ALA A 139 -3.34 13.04 -3.26
N CYS A 140 -2.03 12.95 -3.58
CA CYS A 140 -1.49 11.89 -4.42
C CYS A 140 -1.66 10.51 -3.78
N CYS A 141 -1.32 10.35 -2.50
CA CYS A 141 -1.43 9.08 -1.78
C CYS A 141 -2.88 8.67 -1.50
N ALA A 142 -3.80 9.64 -1.35
CA ALA A 142 -5.23 9.39 -1.15
C ALA A 142 -5.98 9.05 -2.45
N SER A 143 -5.38 9.29 -3.61
CA SER A 143 -6.04 8.98 -4.88
C SER A 143 -6.24 7.48 -5.03
N LEU A 144 -7.46 7.07 -5.39
CA LEU A 144 -7.81 5.65 -5.49
C LEU A 144 -7.72 5.18 -6.94
N ASP A 145 -7.07 4.03 -7.14
CA ASP A 145 -7.20 3.21 -8.35
C ASP A 145 -6.81 3.91 -9.67
N ASN A 146 -5.97 4.94 -9.59
CA ASN A 146 -5.52 5.72 -10.75
C ASN A 146 -4.25 5.17 -11.41
N LEU A 147 -3.64 4.13 -10.83
CA LEU A 147 -2.49 3.43 -11.36
C LEU A 147 -2.82 1.96 -11.67
N SER A 148 -2.43 1.50 -12.85
CA SER A 148 -2.58 0.10 -13.27
C SER A 148 -1.32 -0.75 -13.03
N VAL A 149 -0.31 -0.21 -12.38
CA VAL A 149 0.97 -0.90 -12.14
C VAL A 149 0.83 -1.98 -11.07
N ILE A 150 1.47 -3.13 -11.30
CA ILE A 150 1.48 -4.29 -10.39
C ILE A 150 2.94 -4.63 -10.08
N PRO A 151 3.56 -3.93 -9.10
CA PRO A 151 4.94 -4.24 -8.75
C PRO A 151 5.00 -5.62 -8.08
N LYS A 152 5.70 -6.56 -8.73
CA LYS A 152 5.88 -7.95 -8.27
C LYS A 152 7.35 -8.21 -8.03
N GLN A 153 7.65 -8.96 -6.97
CA GLN A 153 9.00 -9.47 -6.77
C GLN A 153 9.29 -10.55 -7.85
N ILE A 154 10.33 -10.30 -8.65
CA ILE A 154 10.81 -11.24 -9.69
C ILE A 154 12.05 -12.01 -9.25
N GLU A 155 12.85 -11.40 -8.39
CA GLU A 155 14.01 -11.97 -7.71
C GLU A 155 14.00 -11.41 -6.29
N MET A 156 14.69 -12.07 -5.37
CA MET A 156 14.76 -11.63 -3.98
C MET A 156 15.27 -10.18 -3.89
N GLY A 157 14.42 -9.29 -3.38
CA GLY A 157 14.71 -7.87 -3.25
C GLY A 157 14.60 -7.05 -4.55
N VAL A 158 14.13 -7.65 -5.66
CA VAL A 158 13.93 -6.96 -6.93
C VAL A 158 12.44 -6.93 -7.30
N LEU A 159 11.86 -5.75 -7.31
CA LEU A 159 10.49 -5.53 -7.76
C LEU A 159 10.48 -5.01 -9.20
N ARG A 160 9.54 -5.50 -9.98
CA ARG A 160 9.27 -5.01 -11.34
C ARG A 160 7.76 -4.90 -11.53
N SER A 161 7.31 -3.85 -12.18
CA SER A 161 5.95 -3.79 -12.71
C SER A 161 5.93 -4.39 -14.11
N ASN A 162 4.88 -5.13 -14.41
CA ASN A 162 4.57 -5.55 -15.76
C ASN A 162 3.81 -4.45 -16.48
#